data_b483307597e7f8b56f1cb8cd1bbdfa32
#
_entry.id   b483307597e7f8b56f1cb8cd1bbdfa32
#
_cell.length_a   1.000
_cell.length_b   1.000
_cell.length_c   1.000
_cell.angle_alpha   90.00
_cell.angle_beta   90.00
_cell.angle_gamma   90.00
#
_symmetry.space_group_name_H-M   'P 1'
#
loop_
_entity.id
_entity.type
_entity.pdbx_description
1 polymer ?
#
loop_
_entity_poly.entity_id
_entity_poly.type
_entity_poly.pdbx_seq_one_letter_code
_entity_poly.pdbx_strand_id
1 'polypeptide(L)'
;MPIFAERAYGGIVVDVDGNSFIDLGAGIAVLNVGSSAPLVVEAVTEQVQRFTHTCFQVTGFEGYIALAERLNALAPGTDEKRSLFLNSGAEAVENAVKIARSFTGRQAVVVFDHAFH
;
A
#
# COMPACT_ATOMS: atom_id res chain seq x y z
N MET A 1 15.54 18.20 -14.63
CA MET A 1 16.81 17.54 -14.31
C MET A 1 16.47 16.36 -13.37
N PRO A 2 16.97 15.16 -13.58
CA PRO A 2 16.69 14.07 -12.65
C PRO A 2 17.31 14.36 -11.29
N ILE A 3 16.54 14.16 -10.22
CA ILE A 3 16.97 14.28 -8.83
C ILE A 3 17.29 12.88 -8.33
N PHE A 4 18.46 12.68 -7.73
CA PHE A 4 18.85 11.43 -7.11
C PHE A 4 18.76 11.57 -5.60
N ALA A 5 17.72 11.02 -5.00
CA ALA A 5 17.49 11.11 -3.56
C ALA A 5 18.56 10.33 -2.80
N GLU A 6 19.15 10.93 -1.76
CA GLU A 6 20.02 10.30 -0.78
C GLU A 6 19.21 9.89 0.46
N ARG A 7 18.34 10.79 0.95
CA ARG A 7 17.51 10.57 2.14
C ARG A 7 16.22 11.37 2.06
N ALA A 8 15.23 10.94 2.84
CA ALA A 8 13.97 11.68 2.99
C ALA A 8 13.43 11.55 4.41
N TYR A 9 12.74 12.58 4.89
CA TYR A 9 12.07 12.59 6.20
C TYR A 9 10.89 13.57 6.18
N GLY A 10 9.78 13.16 6.80
CA GLY A 10 8.56 13.96 6.74
C GLY A 10 8.17 14.31 5.30
N GLY A 11 8.05 15.57 4.99
CA GLY A 11 7.77 16.09 3.65
C GLY A 11 9.00 16.64 2.91
N ILE A 12 10.21 16.21 3.27
CA ILE A 12 11.46 16.69 2.66
C ILE A 12 12.22 15.54 2.02
N VAL A 13 12.71 15.77 0.82
CA VAL A 13 13.69 14.92 0.13
C VAL A 13 15.00 15.68 0.01
N VAL A 14 16.11 15.01 0.31
CA VAL A 14 17.46 15.54 0.14
C VAL A 14 18.15 14.70 -0.94
N ASP A 15 18.74 15.39 -1.93
CA ASP A 15 19.48 14.72 -2.99
C ASP A 15 20.97 14.47 -2.62
N VAL A 16 21.65 13.76 -3.50
CA VAL A 16 23.08 13.41 -3.33
C VAL A 16 24.02 14.64 -3.34
N ASP A 17 23.54 15.78 -3.83
CA ASP A 17 24.28 17.05 -3.83
C ASP A 17 23.97 17.91 -2.58
N GLY A 18 23.11 17.42 -1.68
CA GLY A 18 22.73 18.09 -0.44
C GLY A 18 21.59 19.10 -0.59
N ASN A 19 20.96 19.20 -1.76
CA ASN A 19 19.81 20.08 -1.94
C ASN A 19 18.56 19.50 -1.28
N SER A 20 17.75 20.36 -0.66
CA SER A 20 16.50 19.97 -0.01
C SER A 20 15.29 20.40 -0.83
N PHE A 21 14.36 19.49 -1.03
CA PHE A 21 13.13 19.70 -1.79
C PHE A 21 11.91 19.39 -0.93
N ILE A 22 10.86 20.19 -1.08
CA ILE A 22 9.55 19.88 -0.50
C ILE A 22 8.90 18.82 -1.39
N ASP A 23 8.60 17.66 -0.82
CA ASP A 23 7.95 16.55 -1.52
C ASP A 23 6.42 16.69 -1.50
N LEU A 24 5.89 17.40 -2.49
CA LEU A 24 4.44 17.48 -2.71
C LEU A 24 3.90 16.28 -3.49
N GLY A 25 4.77 15.45 -4.05
CA GLY A 25 4.42 14.25 -4.79
C GLY A 25 4.19 13.04 -3.89
N ALA A 26 4.77 13.06 -2.68
CA ALA A 26 4.64 12.01 -1.66
C ALA A 26 4.81 10.58 -2.22
N GLY A 27 5.80 10.38 -3.10
CA GLY A 27 6.02 9.09 -3.77
C GLY A 27 4.85 8.66 -4.66
N ILE A 28 4.19 9.61 -5.33
CA ILE A 28 2.94 9.43 -6.09
C ILE A 28 1.81 9.01 -5.15
N ALA A 29 1.56 9.86 -4.14
CA ALA A 29 0.49 9.75 -3.13
C ALA A 29 0.55 8.47 -2.25
N VAL A 30 1.74 7.93 -2.03
CA VAL A 30 1.96 6.73 -1.20
C VAL A 30 2.30 7.07 0.26
N LEU A 31 3.06 8.17 0.47
CA LEU A 31 3.60 8.52 1.78
C LEU A 31 2.59 9.34 2.61
N ASN A 32 1.56 8.69 3.10
CA ASN A 32 0.47 9.34 3.83
C ASN A 32 0.92 10.04 5.13
N VAL A 33 1.92 9.48 5.81
CA VAL A 33 2.47 10.02 7.09
C VAL A 33 3.86 10.65 6.93
N GLY A 34 4.29 10.84 5.68
CA GLY A 34 5.61 11.35 5.34
C GLY A 34 6.68 10.26 5.28
N SER A 35 7.84 10.64 4.73
CA SER A 35 9.00 9.75 4.62
C SER A 35 9.59 9.46 5.99
N SER A 36 10.01 8.22 6.19
CA SER A 36 10.73 7.77 7.40
C SER A 36 10.05 8.16 8.71
N ALA A 37 8.71 8.07 8.75
CA ALA A 37 7.94 8.35 9.95
C ALA A 37 8.44 7.47 11.11
N PRO A 38 8.81 8.01 12.28
CA PRO A 38 9.50 7.29 13.35
C PRO A 38 8.77 6.01 13.80
N LEU A 39 7.46 6.07 14.00
CA LEU A 39 6.66 4.91 14.40
C LEU A 39 6.64 3.80 13.34
N VAL A 40 6.67 4.18 12.05
CA VAL A 40 6.74 3.20 10.95
C VAL A 40 8.10 2.54 10.91
N VAL A 41 9.18 3.34 11.04
CA VAL A 41 10.56 2.82 11.07
C VAL A 41 10.75 1.86 12.25
N GLU A 42 10.27 2.20 13.44
CA GLU A 42 10.32 1.36 14.62
C GLU A 42 9.60 0.02 14.40
N ALA A 43 8.35 0.06 13.95
CA ALA A 43 7.55 -1.14 13.70
C ALA A 43 8.15 -2.05 12.61
N VAL A 44 8.69 -1.46 11.53
CA VAL A 44 9.36 -2.23 10.47
C VAL A 44 10.64 -2.87 10.99
N THR A 45 11.44 -2.14 11.78
CA THR A 45 12.68 -2.66 12.36
C THR A 45 12.40 -3.83 13.30
N GLU A 46 11.41 -3.70 14.17
CA GLU A 46 10.97 -4.78 15.07
C GLU A 46 10.51 -6.01 14.28
N GLN A 47 9.68 -5.81 13.26
CA GLN A 47 9.16 -6.92 12.45
C GLN A 47 10.26 -7.65 11.69
N VAL A 48 11.22 -6.93 11.10
CA VAL A 48 12.35 -7.52 10.36
C VAL A 48 13.25 -8.36 11.27
N GLN A 49 13.40 -7.97 12.54
CA GLN A 49 14.14 -8.77 13.54
C GLN A 49 13.43 -10.06 13.90
N ARG A 50 12.10 -10.12 13.80
CA ARG A 50 11.32 -11.34 14.07
C ARG A 50 11.36 -12.30 12.90
N PHE A 51 10.99 -11.85 11.71
CA PHE A 51 11.11 -12.56 10.42
C PHE A 51 10.79 -11.61 9.26
N THR A 52 11.36 -11.88 8.10
CA THR A 52 11.16 -11.10 6.87
C THR A 52 10.05 -11.64 5.99
N HIS A 53 9.86 -12.97 5.99
CA HIS A 53 8.84 -13.62 5.18
C HIS A 53 8.44 -14.97 5.76
N THR A 54 7.15 -15.27 5.64
CA THR A 54 6.58 -16.62 5.73
C THR A 54 5.56 -16.77 4.61
N CYS A 55 5.37 -17.96 4.07
CA CYS A 55 4.24 -18.20 3.18
C CYS A 55 2.95 -18.26 4.02
N PHE A 56 2.13 -17.21 4.02
CA PHE A 56 0.94 -17.10 4.86
C PHE A 56 -0.01 -18.29 4.70
N GLN A 57 -0.11 -18.88 3.52
CA GLN A 57 -0.95 -20.05 3.26
C GLN A 57 -0.47 -21.31 4.01
N VAL A 58 0.80 -21.35 4.39
CA VAL A 58 1.42 -22.46 5.12
C VAL A 58 1.64 -22.10 6.58
N THR A 59 2.15 -20.90 6.82
CA THR A 59 2.45 -20.39 8.17
C THR A 59 1.88 -19.00 8.31
N GLY A 60 0.68 -18.92 8.88
CA GLY A 60 0.01 -17.65 9.17
C GLY A 60 0.75 -16.84 10.22
N PHE A 61 0.57 -15.52 10.20
CA PHE A 61 1.11 -14.60 11.19
C PHE A 61 0.12 -13.49 11.54
N GLU A 62 0.24 -13.01 12.76
CA GLU A 62 -0.70 -12.07 13.38
C GLU A 62 -0.87 -10.78 12.60
N GLY A 63 0.22 -10.17 12.13
CA GLY A 63 0.18 -8.89 11.43
C GLY A 63 -0.72 -8.87 10.20
N TYR A 64 -0.77 -9.97 9.45
CA TYR A 64 -1.68 -10.10 8.30
C TYR A 64 -3.15 -10.11 8.73
N ILE A 65 -3.47 -10.86 9.79
CA ILE A 65 -4.83 -10.98 10.32
C ILE A 65 -5.28 -9.66 10.93
N ALA A 66 -4.47 -9.07 11.80
CA ALA A 66 -4.77 -7.80 12.46
C ALA A 66 -5.00 -6.66 11.45
N LEU A 67 -4.22 -6.61 10.36
CA LEU A 67 -4.43 -5.65 9.28
C LEU A 67 -5.77 -5.88 8.57
N ALA A 68 -6.12 -7.14 8.26
CA ALA A 68 -7.39 -7.48 7.63
C ALA A 68 -8.58 -7.07 8.51
N GLU A 69 -8.54 -7.38 9.79
CA GLU A 69 -9.57 -6.99 10.76
C GLU A 69 -9.72 -5.47 10.85
N ARG A 70 -8.59 -4.76 10.92
CA ARG A 70 -8.59 -3.30 10.98
C ARG A 70 -9.18 -2.66 9.72
N LEU A 71 -8.79 -3.13 8.55
CA LEU A 71 -9.34 -2.64 7.27
C LEU A 71 -10.83 -2.96 7.13
N ASN A 72 -11.26 -4.15 7.49
CA ASN A 72 -12.67 -4.53 7.49
C ASN A 72 -13.50 -3.61 8.39
N ALA A 73 -12.98 -3.25 9.56
CA ALA A 73 -13.65 -2.33 10.49
C ALA A 73 -13.71 -0.89 9.98
N LEU A 74 -12.71 -0.44 9.22
CA LEU A 74 -12.63 0.93 8.69
C LEU A 74 -13.39 1.10 7.37
N ALA A 75 -13.57 0.04 6.60
CA ALA A 75 -14.22 0.13 5.28
C ALA A 75 -15.70 0.55 5.44
N PRO A 76 -16.20 1.47 4.61
CA PRO A 76 -17.56 1.97 4.70
C PRO A 76 -18.62 0.89 4.35
N GLY A 77 -19.86 1.10 4.78
CA GLY A 77 -20.98 0.20 4.56
C GLY A 77 -21.23 -0.75 5.73
N THR A 78 -22.38 -1.39 5.74
CA THR A 78 -22.88 -2.26 6.83
C THR A 78 -22.72 -3.77 6.55
N ASP A 79 -22.36 -4.14 5.31
CA ASP A 79 -22.21 -5.52 4.92
C ASP A 79 -20.94 -6.16 5.54
N GLU A 80 -20.92 -7.48 5.65
CA GLU A 80 -19.73 -8.24 6.01
C GLU A 80 -18.62 -7.97 4.98
N LYS A 81 -17.42 -7.66 5.48
CA LYS A 81 -16.27 -7.33 4.66
C LYS A 81 -15.15 -8.34 4.83
N ARG A 82 -14.41 -8.55 3.77
CA ARG A 82 -13.23 -9.41 3.74
C ARG A 82 -12.12 -8.72 2.96
N SER A 83 -10.90 -8.78 3.46
CA SER A 83 -9.73 -8.23 2.83
C SER A 83 -8.95 -9.29 2.06
N LEU A 84 -8.49 -8.95 0.87
CA LEU A 84 -7.54 -9.71 0.07
C LEU A 84 -6.31 -8.84 -0.15
N PHE A 85 -5.14 -9.28 0.32
CA PHE A 85 -3.89 -8.56 0.15
C PHE A 85 -3.12 -9.08 -1.06
N LEU A 86 -2.56 -8.13 -1.81
CA LEU A 86 -1.81 -8.36 -3.03
C LEU A 86 -0.55 -7.48 -3.01
N ASN A 87 0.37 -7.67 -3.96
CA ASN A 87 1.67 -7.03 -3.91
C ASN A 87 1.71 -5.65 -4.57
N SER A 88 0.72 -5.33 -5.40
CA SER A 88 0.66 -4.06 -6.13
C SER A 88 -0.77 -3.59 -6.38
N GLY A 89 -0.91 -2.29 -6.70
CA GLY A 89 -2.19 -1.72 -7.09
C GLY A 89 -2.74 -2.35 -8.37
N ALA A 90 -1.90 -2.66 -9.34
CA ALA A 90 -2.30 -3.33 -10.57
C ALA A 90 -2.90 -4.72 -10.29
N GLU A 91 -2.26 -5.52 -9.44
CA GLU A 91 -2.81 -6.81 -9.01
C GLU A 91 -4.14 -6.64 -8.26
N ALA A 92 -4.26 -5.61 -7.43
CA ALA A 92 -5.49 -5.34 -6.68
C ALA A 92 -6.64 -4.98 -7.63
N VAL A 93 -6.42 -4.11 -8.61
CA VAL A 93 -7.43 -3.73 -9.61
C VAL A 93 -7.80 -4.93 -10.49
N GLU A 94 -6.82 -5.70 -10.98
CA GLU A 94 -7.07 -6.93 -11.76
C GLU A 94 -7.95 -7.93 -11.01
N ASN A 95 -7.66 -8.16 -9.72
CA ASN A 95 -8.45 -9.07 -8.92
C ASN A 95 -9.84 -8.51 -8.59
N ALA A 96 -9.95 -7.20 -8.35
CA ALA A 96 -11.26 -6.56 -8.16
C ALA A 96 -12.16 -6.74 -9.40
N VAL A 97 -11.61 -6.54 -10.60
CA VAL A 97 -12.34 -6.78 -11.86
C VAL A 97 -12.74 -8.25 -12.01
N LYS A 98 -11.83 -9.18 -11.72
CA LYS A 98 -12.12 -10.63 -11.77
C LYS A 98 -13.25 -11.02 -10.80
N ILE A 99 -13.18 -10.54 -9.56
CA ILE A 99 -14.19 -10.80 -8.54
C ILE A 99 -15.55 -10.23 -8.96
N ALA A 100 -15.56 -8.95 -9.41
CA ALA A 100 -16.78 -8.29 -9.85
C ALA A 100 -17.44 -9.03 -11.03
N ARG A 101 -16.65 -9.41 -12.02
CA ARG A 101 -17.16 -10.16 -13.20
C ARG A 101 -17.65 -11.55 -12.82
N SER A 102 -16.93 -12.26 -11.95
CA SER A 102 -17.34 -13.59 -11.47
C SER A 102 -18.64 -13.51 -10.66
N PHE A 103 -18.74 -12.53 -9.76
CA PHE A 103 -19.92 -12.39 -8.91
C PHE A 103 -21.17 -11.96 -9.69
N THR A 104 -21.02 -11.02 -10.65
CA THR A 104 -22.16 -10.45 -11.38
C THR A 104 -22.53 -11.19 -12.66
N GLY A 105 -21.62 -12.02 -13.19
CA GLY A 105 -21.75 -12.63 -14.53
C GLY A 105 -21.59 -11.62 -15.70
N ARG A 106 -21.34 -10.34 -15.43
CA ARG A 106 -21.20 -9.28 -16.42
C ARG A 106 -19.77 -9.22 -16.94
N GLN A 107 -19.60 -9.01 -18.24
CA GLN A 107 -18.28 -8.95 -18.87
C GLN A 107 -17.71 -7.54 -19.02
N ALA A 108 -18.59 -6.55 -19.24
CA ALA A 108 -18.20 -5.16 -19.47
C ALA A 108 -17.80 -4.47 -18.15
N VAL A 109 -16.78 -3.64 -18.22
CA VAL A 109 -16.32 -2.75 -17.15
C VAL A 109 -16.35 -1.32 -17.69
N VAL A 110 -16.93 -0.39 -16.94
CA VAL A 110 -16.90 1.03 -17.25
C VAL A 110 -15.71 1.66 -16.54
N VAL A 111 -14.90 2.37 -17.30
CA VAL A 111 -13.69 3.05 -16.79
C VAL A 111 -13.69 4.51 -17.21
N PHE A 112 -12.95 5.34 -16.46
CA PHE A 112 -12.65 6.69 -16.88
C PHE A 112 -11.46 6.70 -17.83
N ASP A 113 -11.50 7.55 -18.86
CA ASP A 113 -10.36 7.73 -19.74
C ASP A 113 -9.17 8.30 -18.97
N HIS A 114 -7.95 7.85 -19.30
CA HIS A 114 -6.71 8.19 -18.58
C HIS A 114 -6.69 7.83 -17.08
N ALA A 115 -7.54 6.94 -16.60
CA ALA A 115 -7.46 6.44 -15.23
C ALA A 115 -6.16 5.67 -15.00
N PHE A 116 -5.54 5.89 -13.84
CA PHE A 116 -4.35 5.15 -13.45
C PHE A 116 -4.70 3.72 -13.02
N HIS A 117 -3.94 2.76 -13.55
CA HIS A 117 -4.16 1.33 -13.27
C HIS A 117 -2.85 0.64 -12.90
#